data_6feddab5640b80da624ad449f50842ad
#
_entry.id   6feddab5640b80da624ad449f50842ad
#
_cell.length_a   1.000
_cell.length_b   1.000
_cell.length_c   1.000
_cell.angle_alpha   90.00
_cell.angle_beta   90.00
_cell.angle_gamma   90.00
#
_symmetry.space_group_name_H-M   'P 1'
#
loop_
_entity.id
_entity.type
_entity.pdbx_description
1 polymer ?
#
loop_
_entity_poly.entity_id
_entity_poly.type
_entity_poly.pdbx_seq_one_letter_code
_entity_poly.pdbx_strand_id
1 'polypeptide(L)'
;MKKLALMMLVLPLAACTDDGPSTDEIGTETTSESTGESSGSESESSGSESTESTDTTESTSTTESTDTTDTSESTSETTGGPLCGDGVIDVGEECDDGPANADDAACTSTCALAICGDGLVLAGSEACDTMGESAECNADCSVAACGDGTLNLTAGEVCDGDVGMVGCVDEGFLGGELTCSMACDYDTSGCFLDFTATFTNCGQTGHTGPSQAQCDMAYTNTSLAGDVTVTAGYQTWTVPFTATYSIEVWGAQGGNHNFGAGGQGARVKGDFDLVQGDVLQILVGQKGKDGTAYDVGGGGGTFVVRDDDTPLIIAGGGGGAGNCGGGFNLAQMIGKALAGDGTGGTGSNDGNYCGCGGAGSPGGGFSSDGMPSGGKSFLSTGLGDNTERPSQCVDSGLGGFGGGGNGGNGGGGGGGYEGGDAGGFNGLVAGQGGESYNTGANTQGQDGVRQGHGQVVITLLP
;
A
#
# COMPACT_ATOMS: atom_id res chain seq x y z
N MET A 1 59.80 -28.37 23.22
CA MET A 1 60.17 -28.18 21.82
C MET A 1 59.75 -29.41 21.04
N LYS A 2 58.55 -29.38 20.43
CA LYS A 2 58.09 -30.40 19.47
C LYS A 2 57.75 -29.67 18.21
N LYS A 3 58.52 -29.89 17.16
CA LYS A 3 58.31 -29.38 15.82
C LYS A 3 57.13 -30.13 15.19
N LEU A 4 56.07 -29.42 14.83
CA LEU A 4 54.95 -29.94 14.03
C LEU A 4 55.31 -29.69 12.55
N ALA A 5 55.48 -30.78 11.80
CA ALA A 5 55.72 -30.71 10.36
C ALA A 5 54.38 -30.48 9.65
N LEU A 6 54.30 -29.39 8.87
CA LEU A 6 53.19 -29.08 7.99
C LEU A 6 53.38 -29.85 6.68
N MET A 7 52.55 -30.86 6.47
CA MET A 7 52.53 -31.66 5.23
C MET A 7 51.58 -30.97 4.24
N MET A 8 52.10 -30.24 3.27
CA MET A 8 51.34 -29.70 2.12
C MET A 8 50.95 -30.85 1.19
N LEU A 9 49.68 -31.14 1.14
CA LEU A 9 49.11 -32.05 0.13
C LEU A 9 48.85 -31.24 -1.14
N VAL A 10 49.67 -31.42 -2.16
CA VAL A 10 49.46 -30.85 -3.50
C VAL A 10 48.58 -31.82 -4.27
N LEU A 11 47.32 -31.46 -4.52
CA LEU A 11 46.47 -32.17 -5.47
C LEU A 11 46.75 -31.64 -6.90
N PRO A 12 46.80 -32.52 -7.90
CA PRO A 12 47.02 -32.10 -9.27
C PRO A 12 45.74 -31.41 -9.85
N LEU A 13 45.92 -30.24 -10.39
CA LEU A 13 44.95 -29.55 -11.23
C LEU A 13 44.86 -30.33 -12.54
N ALA A 14 43.72 -30.98 -12.81
CA ALA A 14 43.42 -31.48 -14.14
C ALA A 14 42.96 -30.32 -15.02
N ALA A 15 43.82 -29.88 -15.94
CA ALA A 15 43.51 -28.95 -16.96
C ALA A 15 42.69 -29.64 -18.06
N CYS A 16 41.46 -29.17 -18.34
CA CYS A 16 40.75 -29.49 -19.58
C CYS A 16 41.42 -28.67 -20.67
N THR A 17 42.06 -29.30 -21.62
CA THR A 17 42.60 -28.65 -22.84
C THR A 17 41.49 -28.53 -23.86
N ASP A 18 41.28 -27.31 -24.33
CA ASP A 18 40.42 -26.92 -25.42
C ASP A 18 41.18 -27.21 -26.74
N ASP A 19 40.62 -28.11 -27.55
CA ASP A 19 41.03 -28.31 -28.94
C ASP A 19 39.81 -28.38 -29.84
N GLY A 20 39.47 -27.27 -30.49
CA GLY A 20 38.50 -27.26 -31.56
C GLY A 20 38.86 -26.21 -32.62
N PRO A 21 38.92 -26.55 -33.87
CA PRO A 21 39.26 -25.59 -34.90
C PRO A 21 38.04 -24.78 -35.35
N SER A 22 38.28 -23.48 -35.47
CA SER A 22 37.51 -22.51 -36.17
C SER A 22 37.39 -22.84 -37.66
N THR A 23 36.26 -22.57 -38.28
CA THR A 23 36.22 -22.11 -39.66
C THR A 23 35.12 -21.04 -39.81
N ASP A 24 35.58 -19.95 -40.35
CA ASP A 24 34.86 -18.78 -40.86
C ASP A 24 33.70 -19.15 -41.78
N GLU A 25 32.63 -18.38 -41.74
CA GLU A 25 32.10 -17.80 -42.97
C GLU A 25 31.30 -16.50 -42.66
N ILE A 26 31.72 -15.50 -43.38
CA ILE A 26 31.13 -14.16 -43.51
C ILE A 26 29.93 -14.25 -44.45
N GLY A 27 28.78 -13.82 -43.98
CA GLY A 27 27.60 -13.63 -44.83
C GLY A 27 26.98 -12.25 -44.61
N THR A 28 27.22 -11.43 -45.59
CA THR A 28 26.85 -10.02 -45.80
C THR A 28 25.31 -9.82 -45.85
N GLU A 29 24.89 -8.72 -45.24
CA GLU A 29 23.84 -7.76 -45.64
C GLU A 29 22.56 -8.25 -46.34
N THR A 30 21.44 -7.82 -45.77
CA THR A 30 20.48 -7.02 -46.58
C THR A 30 19.58 -6.18 -45.67
N THR A 31 19.78 -4.87 -45.82
CA THR A 31 18.82 -3.83 -45.45
C THR A 31 17.56 -3.95 -46.28
N SER A 32 16.41 -3.84 -45.67
CA SER A 32 15.20 -3.42 -46.36
C SER A 32 14.44 -2.41 -45.49
N GLU A 33 14.58 -1.16 -45.88
CA GLU A 33 13.66 -0.08 -45.55
C GLU A 33 12.27 -0.41 -46.09
N SER A 34 11.25 -0.23 -45.30
CA SER A 34 9.89 -0.11 -45.78
C SER A 34 9.25 1.11 -45.10
N THR A 35 9.26 2.17 -45.89
CA THR A 35 8.41 3.34 -45.70
C THR A 35 6.97 2.94 -45.99
N GLY A 36 6.08 3.25 -45.07
CA GLY A 36 4.64 3.17 -45.21
C GLY A 36 3.97 4.33 -44.54
N GLU A 37 3.74 5.38 -45.28
CA GLU A 37 2.83 6.46 -44.98
C GLU A 37 1.41 5.90 -44.89
N SER A 38 0.56 6.36 -44.00
CA SER A 38 -0.73 6.92 -44.36
C SER A 38 -1.63 7.23 -43.18
N SER A 39 -2.01 8.44 -43.20
CA SER A 39 -3.34 9.06 -43.07
C SER A 39 -3.97 9.13 -41.73
N GLY A 40 -4.10 10.39 -41.38
CA GLY A 40 -4.92 10.99 -40.37
C GLY A 40 -6.41 10.67 -40.46
N SER A 41 -7.04 10.80 -39.31
CA SER A 41 -8.46 11.07 -39.23
C SER A 41 -8.67 11.97 -38.02
N GLU A 42 -8.86 13.24 -38.32
CA GLU A 42 -9.40 14.24 -37.42
C GLU A 42 -10.87 13.92 -37.20
N SER A 43 -11.33 13.94 -36.00
CA SER A 43 -12.73 14.10 -35.66
C SER A 43 -12.86 15.18 -34.61
N GLU A 44 -13.23 16.32 -35.07
CA GLU A 44 -13.77 17.40 -34.26
C GLU A 44 -15.10 16.94 -33.61
N SER A 45 -15.29 17.26 -32.36
CA SER A 45 -16.61 17.31 -31.74
C SER A 45 -16.65 18.44 -30.73
N SER A 46 -17.16 19.50 -31.24
CA SER A 46 -18.05 20.53 -30.70
C SER A 46 -18.18 20.64 -29.19
N GLY A 47 -17.85 21.84 -28.75
CA GLY A 47 -18.17 22.42 -27.46
C GLY A 47 -19.69 22.54 -27.20
N SER A 48 -20.03 22.52 -25.93
CA SER A 48 -21.26 23.07 -25.40
C SER A 48 -20.88 23.95 -24.21
N GLU A 49 -20.93 25.22 -24.47
CA GLU A 49 -21.06 26.27 -23.49
C GLU A 49 -22.45 26.15 -22.84
N SER A 50 -22.51 26.13 -21.52
CA SER A 50 -23.75 26.44 -20.79
C SER A 50 -23.52 27.62 -19.87
N THR A 51 -24.15 28.65 -20.29
CA THR A 51 -24.35 29.98 -19.75
C THR A 51 -24.73 30.01 -18.28
N GLU A 52 -24.06 30.92 -17.56
CA GLU A 52 -24.51 31.55 -16.33
C GLU A 52 -25.92 32.10 -16.45
N SER A 53 -26.74 31.87 -15.44
CA SER A 53 -27.97 32.60 -15.23
C SER A 53 -28.01 33.17 -13.81
N THR A 54 -27.60 34.42 -13.72
CA THR A 54 -27.85 35.28 -12.57
C THR A 54 -29.30 35.77 -12.70
N ASP A 55 -30.15 35.44 -11.75
CA ASP A 55 -31.44 36.04 -11.60
C ASP A 55 -31.53 36.78 -10.26
N THR A 56 -31.39 38.09 -10.36
CA THR A 56 -31.66 39.07 -9.33
C THR A 56 -33.07 39.58 -9.52
N THR A 57 -34.01 39.17 -8.67
CA THR A 57 -35.33 39.81 -8.59
C THR A 57 -35.40 40.76 -7.39
N GLU A 58 -35.16 42.02 -7.67
CA GLU A 58 -35.68 43.14 -6.86
C GLU A 58 -37.20 43.19 -7.01
N SER A 59 -37.90 43.17 -5.90
CA SER A 59 -39.33 43.46 -5.85
C SER A 59 -39.56 44.76 -5.07
N THR A 60 -39.63 45.83 -5.81
CA THR A 60 -40.17 47.11 -5.32
C THR A 60 -41.68 47.06 -5.35
N SER A 61 -42.29 47.17 -4.19
CA SER A 61 -43.74 47.41 -4.07
C SER A 61 -44.00 48.84 -3.63
N THR A 62 -44.53 49.57 -4.56
CA THR A 62 -45.03 50.94 -4.35
C THR A 62 -46.34 50.93 -3.62
N THR A 63 -46.42 51.80 -2.65
CA THR A 63 -47.59 52.29 -1.93
C THR A 63 -48.60 52.99 -2.87
N GLU A 64 -49.86 52.68 -2.74
CA GLU A 64 -50.94 53.67 -3.00
C GLU A 64 -51.91 53.76 -1.82
N SER A 65 -51.99 54.98 -1.35
CA SER A 65 -52.82 55.48 -0.33
C SER A 65 -54.24 55.66 -0.87
N THR A 66 -55.26 55.23 -0.17
CA THR A 66 -56.62 55.81 -0.30
C THR A 66 -57.19 56.06 1.08
N ASP A 67 -57.36 57.33 1.26
CA ASP A 67 -58.11 58.07 2.26
C ASP A 67 -59.59 57.70 2.25
N THR A 68 -60.21 57.49 3.43
CA THR A 68 -61.57 57.90 3.73
C THR A 68 -61.88 57.90 5.22
N THR A 69 -61.98 59.11 5.74
CA THR A 69 -62.97 59.67 6.68
C THR A 69 -63.46 58.91 7.91
N ASP A 70 -63.06 59.49 8.99
CA ASP A 70 -63.84 60.12 10.07
C ASP A 70 -65.10 59.41 10.61
N THR A 71 -64.98 58.91 11.84
CA THR A 71 -66.07 59.06 12.81
C THR A 71 -65.47 59.16 14.23
N SER A 72 -65.59 60.36 14.77
CA SER A 72 -65.30 60.64 16.13
C SER A 72 -66.22 59.86 17.08
N GLU A 73 -65.69 59.13 18.01
CA GLU A 73 -66.31 58.98 19.35
C GLU A 73 -65.24 59.03 20.43
N SER A 74 -65.45 60.06 21.19
CA SER A 74 -64.74 60.36 22.41
C SER A 74 -65.01 59.36 23.49
N THR A 75 -63.96 58.72 23.99
CA THR A 75 -63.99 58.21 25.37
C THR A 75 -62.64 58.35 26.00
N SER A 76 -62.67 59.20 27.05
CA SER A 76 -61.86 59.13 28.26
C SER A 76 -60.32 58.85 28.12
N GLU A 77 -59.58 59.93 28.18
CA GLU A 77 -58.17 59.85 28.50
C GLU A 77 -58.02 59.23 29.91
N THR A 78 -57.63 57.95 29.91
CA THR A 78 -56.91 57.41 31.06
C THR A 78 -55.43 57.66 30.77
N THR A 79 -54.87 58.61 31.44
CA THR A 79 -53.45 58.88 31.45
C THR A 79 -52.74 57.74 32.22
N GLY A 80 -52.64 56.60 31.59
CA GLY A 80 -51.74 55.54 31.92
C GLY A 80 -50.91 55.29 30.66
N GLY A 81 -49.60 55.52 30.72
CA GLY A 81 -48.70 55.07 29.66
C GLY A 81 -48.78 53.57 29.51
N PRO A 82 -48.21 52.98 28.45
CA PRO A 82 -48.19 51.53 28.23
C PRO A 82 -47.82 50.82 29.52
N LEU A 83 -48.72 49.98 30.02
CA LEU A 83 -48.59 49.31 31.32
C LEU A 83 -48.33 47.80 31.07
N CYS A 84 -47.05 47.43 31.09
CA CYS A 84 -46.67 46.01 31.05
C CYS A 84 -47.39 45.23 32.16
N GLY A 85 -48.12 44.17 31.79
CA GLY A 85 -48.86 43.30 32.68
C GLY A 85 -50.34 43.56 32.84
N ASP A 86 -50.96 44.35 31.92
CA ASP A 86 -52.39 44.60 31.92
C ASP A 86 -53.19 43.66 30.98
N GLY A 87 -52.46 42.82 30.21
CA GLY A 87 -53.02 41.84 29.26
C GLY A 87 -53.36 42.43 27.89
N VAL A 88 -52.85 43.60 27.56
CA VAL A 88 -52.99 44.27 26.28
C VAL A 88 -51.63 44.68 25.72
N ILE A 89 -51.22 44.17 24.60
CA ILE A 89 -49.94 44.51 23.95
C ILE A 89 -50.00 45.98 23.49
N ASP A 90 -49.33 46.88 24.20
CA ASP A 90 -49.23 48.28 23.92
C ASP A 90 -48.04 48.61 23.00
N VAL A 91 -47.99 49.87 22.54
CA VAL A 91 -46.88 50.32 21.70
C VAL A 91 -45.60 50.37 22.50
N GLY A 92 -44.65 49.49 22.12
CA GLY A 92 -43.36 49.32 22.77
C GLY A 92 -43.22 47.99 23.53
N GLU A 93 -44.25 47.17 23.57
CA GLU A 93 -44.26 45.84 24.11
C GLU A 93 -44.18 44.79 22.99
N GLU A 94 -43.49 43.71 23.21
CA GLU A 94 -43.40 42.56 22.31
C GLU A 94 -44.43 41.48 22.64
N CYS A 95 -44.83 41.44 23.91
CA CYS A 95 -45.84 40.52 24.46
C CYS A 95 -46.48 41.16 25.71
N ASP A 96 -47.67 40.65 26.13
CA ASP A 96 -48.28 40.89 27.43
C ASP A 96 -49.24 39.76 27.80
N ASP A 97 -48.86 38.89 28.74
CA ASP A 97 -49.67 37.82 29.31
C ASP A 97 -50.38 38.24 30.62
N GLY A 98 -50.44 39.59 30.84
CA GLY A 98 -51.04 40.15 32.04
C GLY A 98 -50.24 39.77 33.32
N PRO A 99 -50.92 39.42 34.38
CA PRO A 99 -50.23 39.02 35.62
C PRO A 99 -49.37 37.77 35.53
N ALA A 100 -49.34 37.11 34.38
CA ALA A 100 -48.49 35.93 34.15
C ALA A 100 -47.12 36.27 33.57
N ASN A 101 -46.89 37.55 33.23
CA ASN A 101 -45.56 38.02 32.86
C ASN A 101 -44.53 37.75 34.02
N ALA A 102 -43.48 37.07 33.66
CA ALA A 102 -42.40 36.73 34.60
C ALA A 102 -41.08 36.47 33.85
N ASP A 103 -39.95 36.67 34.51
CA ASP A 103 -38.63 36.51 33.92
C ASP A 103 -38.27 35.07 33.56
N ASP A 104 -39.11 34.11 33.97
CA ASP A 104 -39.04 32.70 33.58
C ASP A 104 -40.20 32.23 32.69
N ALA A 105 -41.02 33.18 32.19
CA ALA A 105 -42.18 32.93 31.32
C ALA A 105 -41.91 33.38 29.90
N ALA A 106 -42.78 32.99 28.95
CA ALA A 106 -42.66 33.37 27.52
C ALA A 106 -42.73 34.90 27.29
N CYS A 107 -43.42 35.63 28.18
CA CYS A 107 -43.38 37.07 28.26
C CYS A 107 -42.70 37.49 29.56
N THR A 108 -41.62 38.26 29.44
CA THR A 108 -40.82 38.69 30.59
C THR A 108 -41.56 39.73 31.42
N SER A 109 -41.07 40.04 32.62
CA SER A 109 -41.62 41.12 33.48
C SER A 109 -41.49 42.50 32.90
N THR A 110 -40.79 42.66 31.77
CA THR A 110 -40.60 43.91 31.01
C THR A 110 -41.36 43.93 29.69
N CYS A 111 -42.28 42.96 29.47
CA CYS A 111 -43.06 42.77 28.24
C CYS A 111 -42.20 42.57 26.99
N ALA A 112 -41.04 41.97 27.12
CA ALA A 112 -40.23 41.43 26.00
C ALA A 112 -40.43 39.94 25.87
N LEU A 113 -40.33 39.40 24.64
CA LEU A 113 -40.33 37.96 24.43
C LEU A 113 -39.05 37.35 25.03
N ALA A 114 -39.23 36.32 25.80
CA ALA A 114 -38.11 35.56 26.30
C ALA A 114 -37.43 34.78 25.14
N ILE A 115 -36.17 35.05 24.90
CA ILE A 115 -35.38 34.45 23.81
C ILE A 115 -33.98 34.08 24.37
N CYS A 116 -33.43 33.00 23.87
CA CYS A 116 -32.05 32.62 24.21
C CYS A 116 -31.08 33.77 23.94
N GLY A 117 -30.27 34.12 24.97
CA GLY A 117 -29.30 35.20 24.91
C GLY A 117 -29.78 36.52 25.52
N ASP A 118 -30.94 36.60 26.16
CA ASP A 118 -31.43 37.80 26.84
C ASP A 118 -31.04 37.89 28.33
N GLY A 119 -30.45 36.82 28.85
CA GLY A 119 -30.00 36.75 30.25
C GLY A 119 -31.07 36.27 31.23
N LEU A 120 -32.24 35.84 30.75
CA LEU A 120 -33.34 35.27 31.51
C LEU A 120 -33.61 33.84 31.06
N VAL A 121 -33.73 32.89 31.98
CA VAL A 121 -33.95 31.48 31.64
C VAL A 121 -35.43 31.21 31.47
N LEU A 122 -35.87 30.93 30.24
CA LEU A 122 -37.25 30.54 29.94
C LEU A 122 -37.55 29.13 30.44
N ALA A 123 -38.39 29.01 31.48
CA ALA A 123 -38.71 27.77 32.11
C ALA A 123 -39.30 26.74 31.14
N GLY A 124 -38.64 25.53 31.06
CA GLY A 124 -39.04 24.43 30.20
C GLY A 124 -38.60 24.50 28.76
N SER A 125 -37.97 25.59 28.32
CA SER A 125 -37.40 25.76 26.96
C SER A 125 -35.90 25.94 27.00
N GLU A 126 -35.38 26.60 28.01
CA GLU A 126 -33.96 26.87 28.21
C GLU A 126 -33.43 26.18 29.46
N ALA A 127 -32.22 25.67 29.39
CA ALA A 127 -31.52 25.09 30.54
C ALA A 127 -30.61 26.10 31.24
N CYS A 128 -30.17 27.12 30.51
CA CYS A 128 -29.34 28.24 31.00
C CYS A 128 -29.51 29.43 30.06
N ASP A 129 -29.16 30.63 30.52
CA ASP A 129 -28.96 31.83 29.69
C ASP A 129 -27.92 32.74 30.37
N THR A 130 -26.82 33.00 29.65
CA THR A 130 -25.71 33.83 30.10
C THR A 130 -25.44 35.02 29.16
N MET A 131 -26.47 35.46 28.40
CA MET A 131 -26.38 36.47 27.35
C MET A 131 -25.47 36.04 26.20
N GLY A 132 -25.47 34.75 25.87
CA GLY A 132 -24.66 34.12 24.82
C GLY A 132 -23.80 32.97 25.34
N GLU A 133 -22.90 32.48 24.51
CA GLU A 133 -22.02 31.34 24.85
C GLU A 133 -21.11 31.67 26.05
N SER A 134 -21.03 30.73 26.99
CA SER A 134 -20.17 30.80 28.17
C SER A 134 -19.63 29.42 28.53
N ALA A 135 -18.78 29.34 29.55
CA ALA A 135 -18.27 28.05 30.04
C ALA A 135 -19.34 27.10 30.59
N GLU A 136 -20.55 27.60 30.88
CA GLU A 136 -21.62 26.86 31.53
C GLU A 136 -22.86 26.72 30.61
N CYS A 137 -22.93 27.51 29.52
CA CYS A 137 -24.09 27.62 28.65
C CYS A 137 -23.67 27.71 27.18
N ASN A 138 -24.27 26.88 26.35
CA ASN A 138 -24.11 26.90 24.90
C ASN A 138 -24.87 28.08 24.26
N ALA A 139 -24.53 28.41 23.01
CA ALA A 139 -25.17 29.48 22.25
C ALA A 139 -26.67 29.21 21.97
N ASP A 140 -27.14 27.99 22.15
CA ASP A 140 -28.55 27.56 21.98
C ASP A 140 -29.28 27.42 23.34
N CYS A 141 -28.67 27.94 24.44
CA CYS A 141 -29.19 27.87 25.78
C CYS A 141 -29.38 26.45 26.37
N SER A 142 -28.68 25.48 25.81
CA SER A 142 -28.44 24.18 26.47
C SER A 142 -27.25 24.29 27.45
N VAL A 143 -27.17 23.40 28.42
CA VAL A 143 -26.02 23.33 29.33
C VAL A 143 -24.79 22.86 28.59
N ALA A 144 -23.69 23.61 28.68
CA ALA A 144 -22.41 23.21 28.09
C ALA A 144 -21.91 21.90 28.72
N ALA A 145 -21.78 20.86 27.91
CA ALA A 145 -21.28 19.54 28.33
C ALA A 145 -20.67 18.80 27.15
N CYS A 146 -19.49 18.26 27.37
CA CYS A 146 -18.81 17.45 26.35
C CYS A 146 -19.68 16.30 25.83
N GLY A 147 -19.87 16.21 24.51
CA GLY A 147 -20.68 15.19 23.85
C GLY A 147 -22.18 15.52 23.74
N ASP A 148 -22.55 16.76 23.92
CA ASP A 148 -23.95 17.23 23.83
C ASP A 148 -24.39 17.62 22.40
N GLY A 149 -23.49 17.63 21.45
CA GLY A 149 -23.71 17.96 20.04
C GLY A 149 -23.41 19.41 19.68
N THR A 150 -22.93 20.23 20.63
CA THR A 150 -22.66 21.66 20.43
C THR A 150 -21.24 22.02 20.88
N LEU A 151 -20.35 22.27 19.93
CA LEU A 151 -18.99 22.66 20.23
C LEU A 151 -18.93 24.02 20.93
N ASN A 152 -18.53 24.06 22.20
CA ASN A 152 -18.41 25.27 23.01
C ASN A 152 -16.94 25.61 23.30
N LEU A 153 -16.37 26.49 22.46
CA LEU A 153 -14.97 26.93 22.62
C LEU A 153 -14.74 27.71 23.91
N THR A 154 -15.79 28.38 24.46
CA THR A 154 -15.72 29.16 25.70
C THR A 154 -15.66 28.24 26.92
N ALA A 155 -16.26 27.05 26.85
CA ALA A 155 -16.10 25.99 27.84
C ALA A 155 -14.74 25.31 27.78
N GLY A 156 -13.96 25.55 26.72
CA GLY A 156 -12.63 24.98 26.51
C GLY A 156 -12.65 23.71 25.67
N GLU A 157 -13.75 23.41 25.01
CA GLU A 157 -13.84 22.25 24.10
C GLU A 157 -13.07 22.53 22.81
N VAL A 158 -12.33 21.56 22.33
CA VAL A 158 -11.68 21.58 21.01
C VAL A 158 -12.37 20.63 20.01
N CYS A 159 -13.20 19.74 20.53
CA CYS A 159 -14.08 18.83 19.79
C CYS A 159 -15.29 18.47 20.66
N ASP A 160 -16.39 18.02 20.05
CA ASP A 160 -17.59 17.56 20.77
C ASP A 160 -18.10 16.25 20.18
N GLY A 161 -17.52 15.12 20.65
CA GLY A 161 -17.81 13.78 20.14
C GLY A 161 -17.30 13.49 18.73
N ASP A 162 -17.15 14.52 17.90
CA ASP A 162 -16.60 14.48 16.54
C ASP A 162 -15.42 15.46 16.47
N VAL A 163 -14.36 15.07 15.76
CA VAL A 163 -13.16 15.91 15.54
C VAL A 163 -13.30 16.82 14.32
N GLY A 164 -14.43 16.76 13.60
CA GLY A 164 -14.68 17.55 12.40
C GLY A 164 -13.75 17.17 11.25
N MET A 165 -13.09 18.18 10.66
CA MET A 165 -12.12 17.98 9.57
C MET A 165 -10.67 17.91 10.06
N VAL A 166 -10.42 17.90 11.36
CA VAL A 166 -9.08 17.82 11.95
C VAL A 166 -8.65 16.36 12.02
N GLY A 167 -7.45 16.06 11.56
CA GLY A 167 -6.87 14.73 11.59
C GLY A 167 -5.54 14.70 12.34
N CYS A 168 -4.99 13.50 12.54
CA CYS A 168 -3.68 13.33 13.15
C CYS A 168 -2.57 14.16 12.48
N VAL A 169 -2.67 14.41 11.19
CA VAL A 169 -1.67 15.17 10.42
C VAL A 169 -1.66 16.64 10.85
N ASP A 170 -2.81 17.20 11.17
CA ASP A 170 -2.94 18.59 11.64
C ASP A 170 -2.31 18.77 13.04
N GLU A 171 -2.28 17.69 13.82
CA GLU A 171 -1.65 17.61 15.14
C GLU A 171 -0.15 17.23 15.08
N GLY A 172 0.44 17.11 13.86
CA GLY A 172 1.87 16.87 13.65
C GLY A 172 2.27 15.40 13.63
N PHE A 173 1.33 14.47 13.48
CA PHE A 173 1.58 13.05 13.28
C PHE A 173 1.60 12.70 11.78
N LEU A 174 2.13 11.53 11.42
CA LEU A 174 2.14 11.08 10.03
C LEU A 174 0.81 10.45 9.57
N GLY A 175 -0.03 10.06 10.50
CA GLY A 175 -1.32 9.46 10.23
C GLY A 175 -1.91 8.83 11.48
N GLY A 176 -3.02 8.11 11.32
CA GLY A 176 -3.75 7.50 12.40
C GLY A 176 -5.19 7.97 12.46
N GLU A 177 -5.88 7.62 13.52
CA GLU A 177 -7.24 8.03 13.80
C GLU A 177 -7.23 8.99 15.00
N LEU A 178 -7.61 10.24 14.76
CA LEU A 178 -7.83 11.25 15.79
C LEU A 178 -9.26 11.07 16.31
N THR A 179 -9.42 11.01 17.61
CA THR A 179 -10.74 10.91 18.24
C THR A 179 -10.96 12.04 19.25
N CYS A 180 -12.21 12.32 19.59
CA CYS A 180 -12.55 13.24 20.64
C CYS A 180 -12.67 12.48 21.97
N SER A 181 -11.94 12.92 22.97
CA SER A 181 -12.01 12.33 24.32
C SER A 181 -13.28 12.76 25.05
N MET A 182 -13.62 12.08 26.14
CA MET A 182 -14.74 12.49 27.03
C MET A 182 -14.49 13.82 27.77
N ALA A 183 -13.33 14.41 27.60
CA ALA A 183 -13.00 15.71 28.14
C ALA A 183 -13.01 16.80 27.06
N CYS A 184 -13.50 16.47 25.87
CA CYS A 184 -13.52 17.32 24.67
C CYS A 184 -12.17 17.86 24.25
N ASP A 185 -11.11 17.09 24.51
CA ASP A 185 -9.77 17.29 23.98
C ASP A 185 -9.50 16.27 22.87
N TYR A 186 -8.59 16.58 21.94
CA TYR A 186 -8.14 15.60 20.95
C TYR A 186 -7.41 14.44 21.61
N ASP A 187 -7.90 13.22 21.39
CA ASP A 187 -7.19 12.00 21.77
C ASP A 187 -6.32 11.52 20.61
N THR A 188 -5.02 11.79 20.76
CA THR A 188 -3.99 11.44 19.78
C THR A 188 -3.42 10.03 19.98
N SER A 189 -3.99 9.21 20.86
CA SER A 189 -3.49 7.86 21.15
C SER A 189 -3.57 6.91 19.93
N GLY A 190 -4.48 7.18 18.99
CA GLY A 190 -4.59 6.50 17.70
C GLY A 190 -3.68 7.07 16.60
N CYS A 191 -2.98 8.19 16.87
CA CYS A 191 -2.07 8.82 15.92
C CYS A 191 -0.66 8.23 16.04
N PHE A 192 0.11 8.20 14.94
CA PHE A 192 1.48 7.68 14.93
C PHE A 192 2.44 8.61 14.17
N LEU A 193 3.70 8.61 14.62
CA LEU A 193 4.78 9.38 14.01
C LEU A 193 5.52 8.60 12.91
N ASP A 194 5.41 7.26 12.92
CA ASP A 194 6.01 6.38 11.95
C ASP A 194 5.13 5.14 11.75
N PHE A 195 5.08 4.64 10.52
CA PHE A 195 4.46 3.36 10.20
C PHE A 195 5.38 2.58 9.29
N THR A 196 5.69 1.35 9.69
CA THR A 196 6.48 0.43 8.87
C THR A 196 5.87 -0.98 8.95
N ALA A 197 5.56 -1.56 7.79
CA ALA A 197 5.11 -2.92 7.62
C ALA A 197 6.23 -3.76 6.97
N THR A 198 6.62 -4.87 7.60
CA THR A 198 7.68 -5.76 7.09
C THR A 198 7.14 -7.14 6.81
N PHE A 199 7.02 -7.48 5.51
CA PHE A 199 6.57 -8.79 5.05
C PHE A 199 7.76 -9.73 4.84
N THR A 200 7.61 -10.96 5.32
CA THR A 200 8.60 -12.03 5.26
C THR A 200 8.00 -13.31 4.67
N ASN A 201 8.83 -14.33 4.49
CA ASN A 201 8.37 -15.68 4.13
C ASN A 201 7.65 -16.41 5.27
N CYS A 202 7.36 -15.75 6.40
CA CYS A 202 6.71 -16.31 7.60
C CYS A 202 7.34 -17.62 8.11
N GLY A 203 8.65 -17.79 7.93
CA GLY A 203 9.40 -19.00 8.31
C GLY A 203 9.19 -20.20 7.38
N GLN A 204 8.38 -20.08 6.33
CA GLN A 204 8.23 -21.13 5.31
C GLN A 204 9.47 -21.18 4.40
N THR A 205 9.84 -22.36 3.97
CA THR A 205 10.99 -22.59 3.07
C THR A 205 10.64 -23.57 1.97
N GLY A 206 11.30 -23.42 0.82
CA GLY A 206 11.16 -24.33 -0.32
C GLY A 206 10.29 -23.75 -1.45
N HIS A 207 9.58 -24.62 -2.16
CA HIS A 207 8.88 -24.26 -3.40
C HIS A 207 7.43 -23.75 -3.19
N THR A 208 6.90 -23.88 -1.97
CA THR A 208 5.55 -23.44 -1.62
C THR A 208 5.57 -22.22 -0.71
N GLY A 209 4.55 -21.37 -0.83
CA GLY A 209 4.39 -20.22 0.04
C GLY A 209 3.93 -20.57 1.47
N PRO A 210 3.91 -19.58 2.38
CA PRO A 210 3.48 -19.78 3.76
C PRO A 210 1.98 -20.03 3.87
N SER A 211 1.57 -20.58 5.01
CA SER A 211 0.17 -20.68 5.43
C SER A 211 -0.24 -19.48 6.30
N GLN A 212 -1.57 -19.26 6.46
CA GLN A 212 -2.11 -18.24 7.36
C GLN A 212 -1.52 -18.36 8.77
N ALA A 213 -1.58 -19.55 9.35
CA ALA A 213 -1.09 -19.77 10.72
C ALA A 213 0.39 -19.45 10.92
N GLN A 214 1.23 -19.64 9.89
CA GLN A 214 2.63 -19.27 9.94
C GLN A 214 2.80 -17.75 9.95
N CYS A 215 2.03 -17.02 9.13
CA CYS A 215 2.10 -15.56 9.09
C CYS A 215 1.47 -14.92 10.35
N ASP A 216 0.37 -15.45 10.86
CA ASP A 216 -0.21 -15.00 12.13
C ASP A 216 0.83 -15.06 13.27
N MET A 217 1.61 -16.16 13.31
CA MET A 217 2.66 -16.33 14.31
C MET A 217 3.85 -15.39 14.07
N ALA A 218 4.25 -15.20 12.80
CA ALA A 218 5.39 -14.38 12.45
C ALA A 218 5.14 -12.89 12.68
N TYR A 219 3.89 -12.45 12.55
CA TYR A 219 3.50 -11.04 12.67
C TYR A 219 2.93 -10.65 14.03
N THR A 220 2.85 -11.58 14.97
CA THR A 220 2.45 -11.28 16.36
C THR A 220 3.32 -10.13 16.91
N ASN A 221 2.68 -9.10 17.46
CA ASN A 221 3.32 -7.87 17.97
C ASN A 221 4.08 -7.03 16.91
N THR A 222 3.66 -7.10 15.66
CA THR A 222 4.12 -6.18 14.59
C THR A 222 2.93 -5.34 14.10
N SER A 223 3.19 -4.35 13.25
CA SER A 223 2.15 -3.56 12.56
C SER A 223 1.27 -4.37 11.59
N LEU A 224 1.59 -5.63 11.37
CA LEU A 224 0.85 -6.56 10.49
C LEU A 224 -0.02 -7.56 11.26
N ALA A 225 -0.07 -7.46 12.60
CA ALA A 225 -0.80 -8.43 13.43
C ALA A 225 -2.32 -8.37 13.18
N GLY A 226 -2.86 -9.41 12.54
CA GLY A 226 -4.29 -9.50 12.21
C GLY A 226 -4.67 -8.87 10.85
N ASP A 227 -3.77 -8.15 10.19
CA ASP A 227 -4.07 -7.38 8.97
C ASP A 227 -3.64 -8.08 7.67
N VAL A 228 -3.09 -9.30 7.77
CA VAL A 228 -2.62 -10.06 6.62
C VAL A 228 -3.44 -11.32 6.42
N THR A 229 -4.04 -11.48 5.25
CA THR A 229 -4.69 -12.72 4.82
C THR A 229 -3.77 -13.48 3.87
N VAL A 230 -3.62 -14.81 4.08
CA VAL A 230 -2.76 -15.66 3.26
C VAL A 230 -3.56 -16.68 2.48
N THR A 231 -3.45 -16.64 1.16
CA THR A 231 -4.07 -17.62 0.27
C THR A 231 -3.02 -18.17 -0.69
N ALA A 232 -2.82 -19.48 -0.71
CA ALA A 232 -1.81 -20.16 -1.55
C ALA A 232 -0.38 -19.56 -1.44
N GLY A 233 -0.05 -18.96 -0.29
CA GLY A 233 1.24 -18.34 -0.04
C GLY A 233 1.33 -16.84 -0.39
N TYR A 234 0.33 -16.30 -1.07
CA TYR A 234 0.20 -14.85 -1.30
C TYR A 234 -0.36 -14.19 -0.04
N GLN A 235 0.27 -13.10 0.36
CA GLN A 235 -0.11 -12.30 1.51
C GLN A 235 -0.88 -11.09 1.00
N THR A 236 -2.15 -10.98 1.37
CA THR A 236 -3.00 -9.84 1.03
C THR A 236 -3.04 -8.88 2.20
N TRP A 237 -2.79 -7.61 1.91
CA TRP A 237 -2.78 -6.54 2.90
C TRP A 237 -3.54 -5.33 2.36
N THR A 238 -4.36 -4.72 3.21
CA THR A 238 -5.11 -3.51 2.90
C THR A 238 -4.35 -2.29 3.41
N VAL A 239 -4.18 -1.29 2.56
CA VAL A 239 -3.51 -0.03 2.89
C VAL A 239 -4.31 0.71 3.95
N PRO A 240 -3.74 1.01 5.12
CA PRO A 240 -4.48 1.59 6.24
C PRO A 240 -4.75 3.08 6.10
N PHE A 241 -3.93 3.83 5.36
CA PHE A 241 -4.03 5.29 5.26
C PHE A 241 -3.73 5.75 3.84
N THR A 242 -4.38 6.83 3.39
CA THR A 242 -4.02 7.51 2.15
C THR A 242 -2.75 8.33 2.35
N ALA A 243 -1.65 7.91 1.71
CA ALA A 243 -0.35 8.57 1.86
C ALA A 243 0.62 8.13 0.75
N THR A 244 1.78 8.77 0.69
CA THR A 244 2.93 8.26 -0.07
C THR A 244 3.69 7.24 0.77
N TYR A 245 3.91 6.06 0.22
CA TYR A 245 4.65 4.96 0.86
C TYR A 245 5.94 4.68 0.11
N SER A 246 7.03 4.53 0.85
CA SER A 246 8.25 3.96 0.31
C SER A 246 8.18 2.44 0.40
N ILE A 247 8.23 1.76 -0.75
CA ILE A 247 8.22 0.30 -0.82
C ILE A 247 9.60 -0.18 -1.24
N GLU A 248 10.21 -1.00 -0.39
CA GLU A 248 11.53 -1.58 -0.60
C GLU A 248 11.41 -3.10 -0.63
N VAL A 249 11.90 -3.71 -1.71
CA VAL A 249 11.70 -5.13 -2.02
C VAL A 249 13.04 -5.80 -2.29
N TRP A 250 13.22 -7.00 -1.74
CA TRP A 250 14.38 -7.85 -1.99
C TRP A 250 13.95 -9.21 -2.51
N GLY A 251 14.54 -9.65 -3.62
CA GLY A 251 14.41 -11.01 -4.11
C GLY A 251 15.21 -12.01 -3.25
N ALA A 252 14.92 -13.29 -3.36
CA ALA A 252 15.58 -14.32 -2.59
C ALA A 252 16.89 -14.76 -3.24
N GLN A 253 17.80 -15.31 -2.43
CA GLN A 253 19.04 -15.93 -2.89
C GLN A 253 18.77 -17.28 -3.55
N GLY A 254 19.51 -17.64 -4.61
CA GLY A 254 19.60 -18.99 -5.12
C GLY A 254 20.30 -19.94 -4.15
N GLY A 255 20.12 -21.22 -4.36
CA GLY A 255 20.74 -22.26 -3.54
C GLY A 255 22.25 -22.26 -3.66
N ASN A 256 22.94 -22.60 -2.58
CA ASN A 256 24.39 -22.76 -2.53
C ASN A 256 24.80 -24.19 -2.90
N HIS A 257 25.97 -24.31 -3.49
CA HIS A 257 26.68 -25.57 -3.67
C HIS A 257 27.95 -25.62 -2.79
N ASN A 258 28.47 -26.81 -2.56
CA ASN A 258 29.76 -26.96 -1.78
C ASN A 258 30.93 -26.18 -2.37
N PHE A 259 30.89 -25.87 -3.67
CA PHE A 259 31.96 -25.16 -4.39
C PHE A 259 31.67 -23.68 -4.59
N GLY A 260 30.46 -23.18 -4.29
CA GLY A 260 30.11 -21.77 -4.47
C GLY A 260 28.74 -21.39 -3.93
N ALA A 261 28.62 -20.14 -3.58
CA ALA A 261 27.33 -19.57 -3.18
C ALA A 261 26.41 -19.36 -4.38
N GLY A 262 25.11 -19.56 -4.21
CA GLY A 262 24.11 -19.13 -5.16
C GLY A 262 24.05 -17.62 -5.32
N GLY A 263 23.52 -17.15 -6.42
CA GLY A 263 23.34 -15.72 -6.69
C GLY A 263 22.49 -15.05 -5.62
N GLN A 264 22.85 -13.84 -5.26
CA GLN A 264 22.10 -13.03 -4.31
C GLN A 264 20.91 -12.36 -5.04
N GLY A 265 19.78 -12.16 -4.35
CA GLY A 265 18.64 -11.46 -4.88
C GLY A 265 18.89 -9.96 -5.04
N ALA A 266 18.17 -9.33 -5.97
CA ALA A 266 18.16 -7.89 -6.18
C ALA A 266 17.50 -7.15 -5.01
N ARG A 267 17.79 -5.85 -4.89
CA ARG A 267 17.05 -4.88 -4.08
C ARG A 267 16.52 -3.79 -4.97
N VAL A 268 15.23 -3.48 -4.86
CA VAL A 268 14.61 -2.36 -5.53
C VAL A 268 13.76 -1.57 -4.55
N LYS A 269 13.68 -0.26 -4.76
CA LYS A 269 12.92 0.68 -3.91
C LYS A 269 12.27 1.73 -4.79
N GLY A 270 11.04 2.13 -4.45
CA GLY A 270 10.30 3.21 -5.07
C GLY A 270 9.28 3.79 -4.10
N ASP A 271 8.81 5.01 -4.40
CA ASP A 271 7.78 5.69 -3.63
C ASP A 271 6.46 5.63 -4.43
N PHE A 272 5.35 5.34 -3.75
CA PHE A 272 4.04 5.09 -4.34
C PHE A 272 2.96 5.83 -3.57
N ASP A 273 2.10 6.55 -4.27
CA ASP A 273 0.89 7.11 -3.69
C ASP A 273 -0.18 6.00 -3.62
N LEU A 274 -0.58 5.65 -2.41
CA LEU A 274 -1.60 4.63 -2.13
C LEU A 274 -2.76 5.27 -1.37
N VAL A 275 -3.96 4.76 -1.64
CA VAL A 275 -5.19 5.24 -1.01
C VAL A 275 -5.62 4.24 0.06
N GLN A 276 -6.16 4.73 1.17
CA GLN A 276 -6.76 3.88 2.20
C GLN A 276 -7.78 2.92 1.58
N GLY A 277 -7.64 1.63 1.87
CA GLY A 277 -8.47 0.59 1.29
C GLY A 277 -7.92 -0.06 0.02
N ASP A 278 -6.84 0.48 -0.59
CA ASP A 278 -6.12 -0.24 -1.65
C ASP A 278 -5.68 -1.62 -1.14
N VAL A 279 -5.84 -2.65 -1.96
CA VAL A 279 -5.44 -4.00 -1.60
C VAL A 279 -4.18 -4.39 -2.36
N LEU A 280 -3.15 -4.80 -1.63
CA LEU A 280 -1.89 -5.26 -2.19
C LEU A 280 -1.74 -6.77 -2.00
N GLN A 281 -1.38 -7.48 -3.07
CA GLN A 281 -0.96 -8.87 -3.06
C GLN A 281 0.56 -8.92 -2.99
N ILE A 282 1.08 -9.55 -1.95
CA ILE A 282 2.51 -9.63 -1.67
C ILE A 282 2.94 -11.10 -1.70
N LEU A 283 3.90 -11.41 -2.56
CA LEU A 283 4.58 -12.69 -2.57
C LEU A 283 6.04 -12.48 -2.19
N VAL A 284 6.46 -13.09 -1.09
CA VAL A 284 7.86 -13.01 -0.62
C VAL A 284 8.63 -14.22 -1.10
N GLY A 285 9.62 -13.98 -1.95
CA GLY A 285 10.46 -15.02 -2.54
C GLY A 285 11.21 -15.83 -1.49
N GLN A 286 11.35 -17.13 -1.74
CA GLN A 286 12.11 -18.02 -0.86
C GLN A 286 13.42 -18.44 -1.49
N LYS A 287 14.42 -18.65 -0.64
CA LYS A 287 15.73 -19.13 -1.06
C LYS A 287 15.60 -20.46 -1.79
N GLY A 288 16.30 -20.62 -2.90
CA GLY A 288 16.45 -21.90 -3.57
C GLY A 288 17.12 -22.93 -2.68
N LYS A 289 16.79 -24.22 -2.89
CA LYS A 289 17.35 -25.31 -2.11
C LYS A 289 18.86 -25.43 -2.33
N ASP A 290 19.63 -25.54 -1.25
CA ASP A 290 21.06 -25.82 -1.26
C ASP A 290 21.30 -27.28 -1.70
N GLY A 291 22.34 -27.53 -2.52
CA GLY A 291 22.74 -28.85 -2.97
C GLY A 291 24.11 -29.24 -2.50
N THR A 292 24.36 -30.53 -2.27
CA THR A 292 25.67 -31.06 -1.81
C THR A 292 26.49 -31.68 -2.93
N ALA A 293 25.83 -32.18 -3.97
CA ALA A 293 26.48 -32.90 -5.05
C ALA A 293 26.16 -32.33 -6.44
N TYR A 294 24.92 -32.01 -6.77
CA TYR A 294 24.54 -31.59 -8.10
C TYR A 294 23.41 -30.52 -8.09
N ASP A 295 22.31 -30.71 -7.50
CA ASP A 295 21.06 -30.03 -7.71
C ASP A 295 20.90 -28.76 -6.84
N VAL A 296 20.92 -27.58 -7.44
CA VAL A 296 20.85 -26.30 -6.72
C VAL A 296 19.75 -25.42 -7.31
N GLY A 297 18.70 -25.15 -6.54
CA GLY A 297 17.56 -24.38 -6.99
C GLY A 297 17.80 -22.89 -7.12
N GLY A 298 17.11 -22.22 -8.02
CA GLY A 298 17.04 -20.78 -8.11
C GLY A 298 16.21 -20.19 -6.97
N GLY A 299 16.51 -18.97 -6.55
CA GLY A 299 15.74 -18.20 -5.58
C GLY A 299 14.49 -17.61 -6.19
N GLY A 300 13.43 -17.42 -5.43
CA GLY A 300 12.21 -16.77 -5.89
C GLY A 300 12.32 -15.26 -5.99
N GLY A 301 11.60 -14.65 -6.92
CA GLY A 301 11.33 -13.22 -6.94
C GLY A 301 10.41 -12.81 -5.78
N THR A 302 10.40 -11.54 -5.45
CA THR A 302 9.48 -10.95 -4.47
C THR A 302 8.65 -9.89 -5.14
N PHE A 303 7.34 -9.93 -4.94
CA PHE A 303 6.36 -9.17 -5.71
C PHE A 303 5.47 -8.35 -4.80
N VAL A 304 5.17 -7.11 -5.21
CA VAL A 304 4.10 -6.27 -4.67
C VAL A 304 3.23 -5.83 -5.83
N VAL A 305 1.99 -6.25 -5.83
CA VAL A 305 1.04 -6.15 -6.95
C VAL A 305 -0.30 -5.68 -6.41
N ARG A 306 -1.06 -4.87 -7.15
CA ARG A 306 -2.44 -4.52 -6.80
C ARG A 306 -3.36 -5.73 -6.99
N ASP A 307 -4.54 -5.70 -6.41
CA ASP A 307 -5.57 -6.74 -6.51
C ASP A 307 -6.14 -6.92 -7.94
N ASP A 308 -5.90 -5.94 -8.82
CA ASP A 308 -6.22 -6.00 -10.25
C ASP A 308 -5.09 -6.58 -11.12
N ASP A 309 -4.11 -7.24 -10.51
CA ASP A 309 -2.91 -7.78 -11.15
C ASP A 309 -1.95 -6.72 -11.76
N THR A 310 -2.10 -5.43 -11.39
CA THR A 310 -1.15 -4.38 -11.78
C THR A 310 0.11 -4.44 -10.93
N PRO A 311 1.29 -4.73 -11.49
CA PRO A 311 2.53 -4.79 -10.73
C PRO A 311 3.00 -3.39 -10.33
N LEU A 312 3.35 -3.20 -9.05
CA LEU A 312 3.96 -1.97 -8.54
C LEU A 312 5.48 -2.06 -8.51
N ILE A 313 6.00 -3.06 -7.82
CA ILE A 313 7.42 -3.25 -7.64
C ILE A 313 7.74 -4.74 -7.41
N ILE A 314 8.78 -5.24 -8.10
CA ILE A 314 9.18 -6.63 -8.06
C ILE A 314 10.70 -6.69 -8.01
N ALA A 315 11.27 -7.52 -7.13
CA ALA A 315 12.69 -7.78 -7.04
C ALA A 315 13.04 -9.19 -7.52
N GLY A 316 13.98 -9.29 -8.44
CA GLY A 316 14.46 -10.54 -9.01
C GLY A 316 15.25 -11.38 -8.00
N GLY A 317 15.01 -12.68 -7.98
CA GLY A 317 15.75 -13.69 -7.21
C GLY A 317 17.06 -14.07 -7.87
N GLY A 318 18.00 -14.61 -7.11
CA GLY A 318 19.27 -15.10 -7.61
C GLY A 318 19.17 -16.50 -8.23
N GLY A 319 19.96 -16.79 -9.24
CA GLY A 319 20.12 -18.14 -9.80
C GLY A 319 20.86 -19.09 -8.87
N GLY A 320 20.58 -20.39 -9.00
CA GLY A 320 21.30 -21.43 -8.27
C GLY A 320 22.75 -21.61 -8.73
N ALA A 321 23.64 -21.99 -7.83
CA ALA A 321 25.02 -22.29 -8.17
C ALA A 321 25.13 -23.52 -9.11
N GLY A 322 26.04 -23.47 -10.08
CA GLY A 322 26.37 -24.64 -10.94
C GLY A 322 27.44 -25.54 -10.30
N ASN A 323 27.56 -26.77 -10.80
CA ASN A 323 28.39 -27.79 -10.17
C ASN A 323 29.88 -27.85 -10.60
N CYS A 324 30.34 -27.17 -11.63
CA CYS A 324 31.70 -27.37 -12.09
C CYS A 324 32.65 -26.19 -11.95
N GLY A 325 33.93 -26.56 -11.70
CA GLY A 325 35.10 -25.71 -11.52
C GLY A 325 35.49 -24.81 -12.71
N GLY A 326 34.63 -24.63 -13.67
CA GLY A 326 34.77 -23.75 -14.82
C GLY A 326 34.13 -22.38 -14.62
N GLY A 327 34.50 -21.66 -13.58
CA GLY A 327 34.21 -20.24 -13.46
C GLY A 327 32.74 -19.90 -13.20
N PHE A 328 32.38 -19.69 -11.95
CA PHE A 328 31.11 -19.09 -11.55
C PHE A 328 31.04 -17.67 -12.12
N ASN A 329 30.11 -17.43 -13.04
CA ASN A 329 29.83 -16.04 -13.44
C ASN A 329 28.83 -15.42 -12.45
N LEU A 330 29.35 -14.91 -11.36
CA LEU A 330 28.55 -14.25 -10.32
C LEU A 330 27.65 -13.15 -10.91
N ALA A 331 28.10 -12.47 -11.94
CA ALA A 331 27.32 -11.41 -12.56
C ALA A 331 26.06 -11.91 -13.28
N GLN A 332 26.01 -13.17 -13.71
CA GLN A 332 24.81 -13.78 -14.30
C GLN A 332 23.86 -14.37 -13.26
N MET A 333 24.41 -14.84 -12.14
CA MET A 333 23.65 -15.49 -11.08
C MET A 333 22.83 -14.51 -10.22
N ILE A 334 23.29 -13.29 -10.08
CA ILE A 334 22.66 -12.31 -9.19
C ILE A 334 21.33 -11.80 -9.78
N GLY A 335 20.33 -11.61 -8.92
CA GLY A 335 19.09 -10.90 -9.28
C GLY A 335 19.41 -9.50 -9.79
N LYS A 336 18.72 -9.08 -10.84
CA LYS A 336 18.94 -7.80 -11.51
C LYS A 336 17.91 -6.77 -11.09
N ALA A 337 18.38 -5.58 -10.79
CA ALA A 337 17.52 -4.43 -10.48
C ALA A 337 16.95 -3.74 -11.75
N LEU A 338 17.31 -4.23 -12.93
CA LEU A 338 16.80 -3.75 -14.23
C LEU A 338 15.43 -4.35 -14.53
N ALA A 339 14.65 -3.66 -15.36
CA ALA A 339 13.34 -4.13 -15.80
C ALA A 339 13.49 -5.16 -16.95
N GLY A 340 12.81 -6.31 -16.78
CA GLY A 340 12.59 -7.30 -17.81
C GLY A 340 11.27 -7.09 -18.56
N ASP A 341 10.88 -8.05 -19.39
CA ASP A 341 9.65 -8.02 -20.22
C ASP A 341 8.44 -8.73 -19.55
N GLY A 342 8.60 -9.26 -18.36
CA GLY A 342 7.53 -9.96 -17.61
C GLY A 342 7.40 -11.44 -17.93
N THR A 343 8.22 -12.00 -18.82
CA THR A 343 8.15 -13.41 -19.22
C THR A 343 8.95 -14.34 -18.29
N GLY A 344 8.67 -15.62 -18.36
CA GLY A 344 9.50 -16.65 -17.73
C GLY A 344 10.82 -16.83 -18.48
N GLY A 345 11.86 -17.21 -17.75
CA GLY A 345 13.16 -17.54 -18.32
C GLY A 345 13.08 -18.72 -19.27
N THR A 346 14.11 -18.89 -20.07
CA THR A 346 14.26 -19.98 -21.02
C THR A 346 15.32 -20.97 -20.56
N GLY A 347 15.26 -22.20 -21.06
CA GLY A 347 16.27 -23.20 -20.79
C GLY A 347 15.91 -24.51 -21.46
N SER A 348 16.93 -25.28 -21.82
CA SER A 348 16.72 -26.63 -22.34
C SER A 348 16.51 -27.59 -21.16
N ASN A 349 15.27 -28.00 -20.98
CA ASN A 349 15.00 -29.18 -20.13
C ASN A 349 15.32 -30.46 -20.94
N ASP A 350 16.59 -30.61 -21.35
CA ASP A 350 17.04 -31.80 -22.09
C ASP A 350 17.12 -33.02 -21.15
N GLY A 351 16.09 -33.16 -20.30
CA GLY A 351 15.96 -34.16 -19.25
C GLY A 351 15.67 -35.57 -19.73
N ASN A 352 16.29 -36.07 -20.79
CA ASN A 352 16.10 -37.43 -21.22
C ASN A 352 17.34 -38.34 -21.00
N TYR A 353 18.12 -38.10 -19.97
CA TYR A 353 19.20 -39.02 -19.58
C TYR A 353 18.97 -39.55 -18.17
N CYS A 354 18.91 -40.82 -18.07
CA CYS A 354 18.87 -41.64 -16.86
C CYS A 354 20.18 -41.49 -16.06
N GLY A 355 20.44 -40.35 -15.57
CA GLY A 355 21.54 -40.01 -14.68
C GLY A 355 21.29 -38.60 -14.15
N CYS A 356 21.70 -38.31 -12.93
CA CYS A 356 21.48 -37.03 -12.25
C CYS A 356 22.11 -35.80 -12.94
N GLY A 357 22.18 -35.79 -14.26
CA GLY A 357 22.95 -34.92 -15.11
C GLY A 357 22.17 -34.07 -16.11
N GLY A 358 20.96 -33.63 -15.80
CA GLY A 358 20.21 -32.70 -16.67
C GLY A 358 20.54 -31.23 -16.42
N ALA A 359 20.23 -30.37 -17.39
CA ALA A 359 20.25 -28.91 -17.20
C ALA A 359 19.31 -28.50 -16.05
N GLY A 360 19.51 -27.33 -15.46
CA GLY A 360 18.55 -26.73 -14.54
C GLY A 360 17.24 -26.38 -15.26
N SER A 361 16.22 -25.96 -14.54
CA SER A 361 15.02 -25.35 -15.09
C SER A 361 15.01 -23.84 -14.91
N PRO A 362 14.37 -23.10 -15.81
CA PRO A 362 14.32 -21.63 -15.73
C PRO A 362 13.39 -21.14 -14.64
N GLY A 363 13.55 -19.89 -14.26
CA GLY A 363 12.65 -19.18 -13.35
C GLY A 363 11.34 -18.76 -14.01
N GLY A 364 10.28 -18.61 -13.22
CA GLY A 364 9.03 -17.99 -13.63
C GLY A 364 9.11 -16.47 -13.63
N GLY A 365 8.42 -15.85 -14.57
CA GLY A 365 8.26 -14.41 -14.64
C GLY A 365 7.00 -13.92 -13.93
N PHE A 366 6.63 -12.70 -14.21
CA PHE A 366 5.36 -12.15 -13.74
C PHE A 366 4.18 -12.81 -14.46
N SER A 367 4.20 -12.83 -15.77
CA SER A 367 3.07 -13.24 -16.63
C SER A 367 3.15 -14.68 -17.15
N SER A 368 4.33 -15.27 -17.25
CA SER A 368 4.48 -16.63 -17.78
C SER A 368 5.46 -17.49 -16.99
N ASP A 369 5.16 -18.79 -16.98
CA ASP A 369 6.01 -19.79 -16.36
C ASP A 369 7.35 -19.92 -17.09
N GLY A 370 8.38 -20.40 -16.40
CA GLY A 370 9.65 -20.77 -17.02
C GLY A 370 9.45 -21.91 -18.03
N MET A 371 10.00 -21.79 -19.22
CA MET A 371 9.76 -22.71 -20.34
C MET A 371 10.99 -23.57 -20.68
N PRO A 372 10.83 -24.87 -21.03
CA PRO A 372 9.58 -25.62 -21.22
C PRO A 372 8.93 -26.13 -19.93
N SER A 373 9.65 -26.21 -18.82
CA SER A 373 9.14 -26.50 -17.49
C SER A 373 10.04 -25.81 -16.48
N GLY A 374 9.48 -25.04 -15.59
CA GLY A 374 10.25 -24.24 -14.66
C GLY A 374 9.39 -23.68 -13.54
N GLY A 375 9.93 -22.69 -12.84
CA GLY A 375 9.21 -21.94 -11.82
C GLY A 375 7.91 -21.35 -12.37
N LYS A 376 6.89 -21.25 -11.54
CA LYS A 376 5.59 -20.74 -11.92
C LYS A 376 5.56 -19.22 -11.83
N SER A 377 4.87 -18.60 -12.80
CA SER A 377 4.67 -17.16 -12.81
C SER A 377 3.83 -16.69 -11.63
N PHE A 378 3.95 -15.39 -11.32
CA PHE A 378 3.11 -14.75 -10.30
C PHE A 378 1.62 -14.92 -10.63
N LEU A 379 1.20 -14.65 -11.87
CA LEU A 379 -0.20 -14.76 -12.29
C LEU A 379 -0.73 -16.19 -12.33
N SER A 380 0.14 -17.21 -12.28
CA SER A 380 -0.25 -18.62 -12.19
C SER A 380 -0.39 -19.06 -10.73
N THR A 381 0.73 -19.36 -10.07
CA THR A 381 0.75 -19.84 -8.69
C THR A 381 1.96 -19.38 -7.89
N GLY A 382 2.94 -18.74 -8.52
CA GLY A 382 4.19 -18.33 -7.87
C GLY A 382 5.03 -19.47 -7.30
N LEU A 383 4.65 -20.73 -7.53
CA LEU A 383 5.36 -21.89 -6.99
C LEU A 383 6.77 -21.98 -7.57
N GLY A 384 7.74 -22.35 -6.75
CA GLY A 384 9.04 -22.80 -7.23
C GLY A 384 8.89 -24.12 -8.00
N ASP A 385 9.77 -24.38 -8.94
CA ASP A 385 9.77 -25.66 -9.66
C ASP A 385 10.09 -26.81 -8.70
N ASN A 386 9.16 -27.74 -8.63
CA ASN A 386 9.25 -28.96 -7.82
C ASN A 386 9.28 -30.23 -8.68
N THR A 387 9.61 -30.10 -9.96
CA THR A 387 9.63 -31.27 -10.87
C THR A 387 10.52 -32.36 -10.28
N GLU A 388 9.90 -33.43 -9.80
CA GLU A 388 10.58 -34.60 -9.30
C GLU A 388 11.33 -35.27 -10.45
N ARG A 389 12.64 -35.36 -10.34
CA ARG A 389 13.46 -36.14 -11.25
C ARG A 389 13.42 -37.61 -10.85
N PRO A 390 13.72 -38.56 -11.77
CA PRO A 390 13.62 -40.01 -11.48
C PRO A 390 14.34 -40.35 -10.17
N SER A 391 13.82 -41.34 -9.46
CA SER A 391 14.16 -41.74 -8.08
C SER A 391 15.62 -42.09 -7.78
N GLN A 392 16.50 -41.90 -8.74
CA GLN A 392 17.97 -42.09 -8.58
C GLN A 392 18.70 -40.77 -8.26
N CYS A 393 18.00 -39.60 -8.33
CA CYS A 393 18.52 -38.30 -7.97
C CYS A 393 17.89 -37.88 -6.64
N VAL A 394 18.49 -38.28 -5.57
CA VAL A 394 17.92 -38.24 -4.20
C VAL A 394 17.78 -36.83 -3.62
N ASP A 395 18.34 -35.79 -4.28
CA ASP A 395 18.31 -34.41 -3.81
C ASP A 395 18.02 -33.45 -4.97
N SER A 396 16.76 -33.44 -5.49
CA SER A 396 16.37 -32.44 -6.46
C SER A 396 16.49 -31.03 -5.83
N GLY A 397 17.23 -30.14 -6.48
CA GLY A 397 17.45 -28.76 -6.06
C GLY A 397 16.20 -27.93 -6.31
N LEU A 398 15.18 -28.08 -5.48
CA LEU A 398 13.91 -27.37 -5.62
C LEU A 398 14.10 -25.87 -5.72
N GLY A 399 13.37 -25.24 -6.64
CA GLY A 399 13.29 -23.78 -6.75
C GLY A 399 12.57 -23.16 -5.55
N GLY A 400 12.94 -21.95 -5.18
CA GLY A 400 12.26 -21.17 -4.14
C GLY A 400 10.89 -20.69 -4.59
N PHE A 401 9.91 -20.59 -3.66
CA PHE A 401 8.63 -19.92 -3.90
C PHE A 401 8.88 -18.50 -4.41
N GLY A 402 8.08 -18.05 -5.35
CA GLY A 402 8.32 -16.85 -6.14
C GLY A 402 8.94 -17.16 -7.51
N GLY A 403 8.69 -18.37 -8.04
CA GLY A 403 9.05 -18.75 -9.40
C GLY A 403 10.49 -19.22 -9.56
N GLY A 404 11.21 -19.61 -8.51
CA GLY A 404 12.57 -20.18 -8.68
C GLY A 404 12.55 -21.46 -9.46
N GLY A 405 13.53 -21.67 -10.37
CA GLY A 405 13.70 -22.88 -11.17
C GLY A 405 14.40 -24.01 -10.38
N ASN A 406 14.16 -25.27 -10.74
CA ASN A 406 14.84 -26.42 -10.15
C ASN A 406 16.27 -26.56 -10.71
N GLY A 407 17.19 -26.94 -9.85
CA GLY A 407 18.57 -27.26 -10.26
C GLY A 407 18.69 -28.68 -10.78
N GLY A 408 19.63 -28.87 -11.66
CA GLY A 408 20.21 -30.15 -12.10
C GLY A 408 21.72 -30.05 -12.01
N ASN A 409 22.49 -30.63 -12.95
CA ASN A 409 23.92 -30.32 -13.07
C ASN A 409 24.18 -28.83 -13.35
N GLY A 410 23.21 -28.14 -14.01
CA GLY A 410 23.14 -26.69 -14.08
C GLY A 410 22.30 -26.12 -12.93
N GLY A 411 22.60 -24.90 -12.50
CA GLY A 411 21.79 -24.19 -11.51
C GLY A 411 20.41 -23.82 -12.04
N GLY A 412 19.38 -23.80 -11.17
CA GLY A 412 18.05 -23.29 -11.50
C GLY A 412 18.05 -21.77 -11.69
N GLY A 413 17.23 -21.26 -12.63
CA GLY A 413 17.02 -19.82 -12.83
C GLY A 413 16.29 -19.16 -11.66
N GLY A 414 16.55 -17.88 -11.38
CA GLY A 414 15.85 -17.08 -10.38
C GLY A 414 14.48 -16.62 -10.88
N GLY A 415 13.47 -16.52 -10.01
CA GLY A 415 12.18 -15.90 -10.34
C GLY A 415 12.26 -14.37 -10.31
N GLY A 416 11.33 -13.67 -10.92
CA GLY A 416 11.33 -12.21 -10.96
C GLY A 416 10.23 -11.64 -11.84
N TYR A 417 10.35 -10.36 -12.22
CA TYR A 417 9.49 -9.81 -13.26
C TYR A 417 9.73 -10.56 -14.57
N GLU A 418 10.99 -10.64 -15.00
CA GLU A 418 11.44 -11.64 -15.94
C GLU A 418 12.18 -12.76 -15.19
N GLY A 419 11.85 -14.01 -15.50
CA GLY A 419 12.51 -15.17 -14.91
C GLY A 419 13.90 -15.38 -15.50
N GLY A 420 14.88 -15.77 -14.66
CA GLY A 420 16.23 -16.08 -15.09
C GLY A 420 16.32 -17.42 -15.87
N ASP A 421 17.23 -17.49 -16.83
CA ASP A 421 17.48 -18.69 -17.60
C ASP A 421 18.13 -19.82 -16.76
N ALA A 422 17.84 -21.03 -17.16
CA ALA A 422 18.47 -22.21 -16.56
C ALA A 422 19.95 -22.33 -16.91
N GLY A 423 20.73 -22.87 -15.99
CA GLY A 423 22.11 -23.26 -16.26
C GLY A 423 22.17 -24.46 -17.23
N GLY A 424 22.98 -24.34 -18.30
CA GLY A 424 23.09 -25.36 -19.36
C GLY A 424 23.93 -26.59 -18.95
N PHE A 425 23.70 -27.71 -19.64
CA PHE A 425 24.39 -29.00 -19.41
C PHE A 425 25.86 -28.99 -19.89
N ASN A 426 26.15 -28.37 -21.03
CA ASN A 426 27.46 -28.44 -21.72
C ASN A 426 28.56 -27.57 -21.10
N GLY A 427 28.28 -26.82 -20.05
CA GLY A 427 29.24 -25.94 -19.41
C GLY A 427 29.09 -25.92 -17.88
N LEU A 428 28.17 -26.74 -17.36
CA LEU A 428 27.88 -26.82 -15.93
C LEU A 428 27.69 -25.43 -15.32
N VAL A 429 26.93 -24.60 -16.06
CA VAL A 429 26.76 -23.18 -15.80
C VAL A 429 25.72 -22.98 -14.69
N ALA A 430 25.97 -22.01 -13.85
CA ALA A 430 24.99 -21.54 -12.87
C ALA A 430 23.72 -20.99 -13.54
N GLY A 431 22.58 -21.06 -12.86
CA GLY A 431 21.35 -20.41 -13.30
C GLY A 431 21.51 -18.88 -13.30
N GLN A 432 20.77 -18.20 -14.18
CA GLN A 432 20.72 -16.74 -14.19
C GLN A 432 19.78 -16.23 -13.10
N GLY A 433 20.05 -15.03 -12.58
CA GLY A 433 19.12 -14.32 -11.70
C GLY A 433 17.95 -13.74 -12.49
N GLY A 434 16.78 -13.64 -11.85
CA GLY A 434 15.63 -12.95 -12.40
C GLY A 434 15.79 -11.43 -12.42
N GLU A 435 15.00 -10.76 -13.23
CA GLU A 435 14.99 -9.31 -13.37
C GLU A 435 13.85 -8.68 -12.55
N SER A 436 13.98 -7.38 -12.31
CA SER A 436 13.08 -6.61 -11.43
C SER A 436 12.16 -5.69 -12.23
N TYR A 437 11.19 -5.09 -11.54
CA TYR A 437 10.27 -4.10 -12.08
C TYR A 437 9.98 -3.03 -11.02
N ASN A 438 9.83 -1.77 -11.45
CA ASN A 438 9.54 -0.70 -10.51
C ASN A 438 8.89 0.49 -11.23
N THR A 439 7.66 0.83 -10.86
CA THR A 439 6.92 1.99 -11.39
C THR A 439 6.88 3.17 -10.44
N GLY A 440 7.46 3.05 -9.25
CA GLY A 440 7.45 4.11 -8.24
C GLY A 440 8.26 5.34 -8.63
N ALA A 441 8.07 6.41 -7.89
CA ALA A 441 8.95 7.57 -7.91
C ALA A 441 10.24 7.29 -7.11
N ASN A 442 11.25 8.15 -7.23
CA ASN A 442 12.52 8.09 -6.47
C ASN A 442 13.18 6.70 -6.48
N THR A 443 13.15 6.03 -7.64
CA THR A 443 13.57 4.64 -7.79
C THR A 443 15.03 4.42 -7.45
N GLN A 444 15.32 3.34 -6.72
CA GLN A 444 16.66 2.86 -6.43
C GLN A 444 16.73 1.35 -6.73
N GLY A 445 17.88 0.89 -7.20
CA GLY A 445 18.10 -0.52 -7.47
C GLY A 445 19.53 -0.94 -7.16
N GLN A 446 19.69 -2.17 -6.69
CA GLN A 446 21.00 -2.80 -6.46
C GLN A 446 20.94 -4.27 -6.87
N ASP A 447 21.85 -4.67 -7.72
CA ASP A 447 21.99 -6.06 -8.15
C ASP A 447 22.63 -6.90 -7.04
N GLY A 448 22.10 -8.08 -6.80
CA GLY A 448 22.74 -9.14 -6.05
C GLY A 448 23.24 -8.79 -4.65
N VAL A 449 22.36 -8.29 -3.79
CA VAL A 449 22.72 -7.85 -2.42
C VAL A 449 22.04 -8.67 -1.31
N ARG A 450 20.95 -9.39 -1.63
CA ARG A 450 20.16 -10.13 -0.62
C ARG A 450 20.61 -11.57 -0.48
N GLN A 451 20.92 -11.97 0.74
CA GLN A 451 21.13 -13.36 1.14
C GLN A 451 19.87 -13.92 1.82
N GLY A 452 19.66 -15.23 1.67
CA GLY A 452 18.51 -15.90 2.25
C GLY A 452 17.19 -15.63 1.51
N HIS A 453 16.10 -15.48 2.25
CA HIS A 453 14.76 -15.21 1.71
C HIS A 453 14.59 -13.75 1.31
N GLY A 454 13.64 -13.49 0.43
CA GLY A 454 13.18 -12.15 0.10
C GLY A 454 12.58 -11.41 1.30
N GLN A 455 12.19 -10.17 1.05
CA GLN A 455 11.54 -9.30 2.05
C GLN A 455 10.84 -8.15 1.34
N VAL A 456 9.78 -7.64 1.93
CA VAL A 456 9.18 -6.35 1.58
C VAL A 456 9.13 -5.49 2.83
N VAL A 457 9.52 -4.22 2.69
CA VAL A 457 9.35 -3.20 3.73
C VAL A 457 8.56 -2.05 3.13
N ILE A 458 7.42 -1.74 3.72
CA ILE A 458 6.55 -0.63 3.34
C ILE A 458 6.60 0.38 4.48
N THR A 459 7.07 1.60 4.19
CA THR A 459 7.19 2.67 5.17
C THR A 459 6.38 3.86 4.70
N LEU A 460 5.52 4.39 5.55
CA LEU A 460 4.80 5.63 5.29
C LEU A 460 5.79 6.80 5.30
N LEU A 461 5.70 7.67 4.30
CA LEU A 461 6.52 8.86 4.20
C LEU A 461 5.80 10.08 4.80
N PRO A 462 6.55 11.02 5.40
CA PRO A 462 6.00 12.24 5.99
C PRO A 462 5.43 13.19 4.94
#